data_6ebc13e6e72a6701e26b1ea71edf4c15
#
_entry.id   6ebc13e6e72a6701e26b1ea71edf4c15
#
_cell.length_a   1.000
_cell.length_b   1.000
_cell.length_c   1.000
_cell.angle_alpha   90.00
_cell.angle_beta   90.00
_cell.angle_gamma   90.00
#
_symmetry.space_group_name_H-M   'P 1'
#
loop_
_entity.id
_entity.type
_entity.pdbx_description
1 polymer ?
#
loop_
_entity_poly.entity_id
_entity_poly.type
_entity_poly.pdbx_seq_one_letter_code
_entity_poly.pdbx_strand_id
1 'polypeptide(L)'
;MELELSQMLILFACVFLGGLVDSIAGGGGLITLPAYYAVGIPAHMALGTNKFANSIGTLTALLRFLKEGQINIKVALVAALGALVGSPLGAQLAMALDEKYLNYILLVAVLVLRKKDFGRERQEEMPLLRSVLLAAMVGFGTGMYDGFFGPGAGTFMTLLFNSVLGLGIIKACGTTKVVNLASNVGALITYGMNGNVLVGIGIKCTIFAILGSWVGSGLALKNGAKIVRPIMIVAMLLLLLKIASDMFLG
;
A
#
# COMPACT_ATOMS: atom_id res chain seq x y z
N MET A 1 -17.84 5.51 -19.15
CA MET A 1 -18.05 4.08 -18.85
C MET A 1 -19.07 4.02 -17.73
N GLU A 2 -20.24 3.44 -18.00
CA GLU A 2 -21.28 3.21 -17.00
C GLU A 2 -21.19 1.75 -16.56
N LEU A 3 -21.05 1.53 -15.25
CA LEU A 3 -21.06 0.20 -14.66
C LEU A 3 -22.49 -0.17 -14.28
N GLU A 4 -22.85 -1.44 -14.45
CA GLU A 4 -24.10 -1.98 -13.94
C GLU A 4 -24.16 -1.89 -12.41
N LEU A 5 -25.37 -1.83 -11.85
CA LEU A 5 -25.55 -1.75 -10.39
C LEU A 5 -24.90 -2.91 -9.66
N SER A 6 -24.97 -4.12 -10.20
CA SER A 6 -24.34 -5.32 -9.65
C SER A 6 -22.80 -5.20 -9.59
N GLN A 7 -22.19 -4.71 -10.66
CA GLN A 7 -20.75 -4.45 -10.74
C GLN A 7 -20.31 -3.37 -9.74
N MET A 8 -21.09 -2.31 -9.60
CA MET A 8 -20.82 -1.25 -8.63
C MET A 8 -20.88 -1.77 -7.20
N LEU A 9 -21.88 -2.58 -6.84
CA LEU A 9 -22.00 -3.13 -5.49
C LEU A 9 -20.82 -4.04 -5.14
N ILE A 10 -20.41 -4.91 -6.05
CA ILE A 10 -19.23 -5.78 -5.89
C ILE A 10 -17.96 -4.91 -5.70
N LEU A 11 -17.76 -3.92 -6.57
CA LEU A 11 -16.62 -3.02 -6.50
C LEU A 11 -16.56 -2.29 -5.16
N PHE A 12 -17.68 -1.74 -4.69
CA PHE A 12 -17.77 -1.02 -3.42
C PHE A 12 -17.48 -1.92 -2.22
N ALA A 13 -18.00 -3.15 -2.21
CA ALA A 13 -17.70 -4.12 -1.17
C ALA A 13 -16.21 -4.48 -1.15
N CYS A 14 -15.60 -4.70 -2.32
CA CYS A 14 -14.16 -4.97 -2.43
C CYS A 14 -13.31 -3.76 -2.03
N VAL A 15 -13.72 -2.53 -2.37
CA VAL A 15 -13.01 -1.31 -1.95
C VAL A 15 -13.10 -1.12 -0.43
N PHE A 16 -14.25 -1.38 0.18
CA PHE A 16 -14.40 -1.37 1.63
C PHE A 16 -13.44 -2.38 2.30
N LEU A 17 -13.48 -3.65 1.84
CA LEU A 17 -12.59 -4.71 2.36
C LEU A 17 -11.12 -4.38 2.11
N GLY A 18 -10.79 -3.85 0.94
CA GLY A 18 -9.44 -3.40 0.62
C GLY A 18 -8.97 -2.29 1.56
N GLY A 19 -9.79 -1.27 1.80
CA GLY A 19 -9.50 -0.20 2.74
C GLY A 19 -9.32 -0.71 4.18
N LEU A 20 -10.14 -1.68 4.59
CA LEU A 20 -10.05 -2.34 5.90
C LEU A 20 -8.71 -3.07 6.05
N VAL A 21 -8.38 -3.96 5.11
CA VAL A 21 -7.12 -4.75 5.12
C VAL A 21 -5.91 -3.82 5.00
N ASP A 22 -5.97 -2.82 4.11
CA ASP A 22 -4.89 -1.85 3.94
C ASP A 22 -4.59 -1.12 5.24
N SER A 23 -5.62 -0.68 5.94
CA SER A 23 -5.46 0.09 7.18
C SER A 23 -4.90 -0.73 8.33
N ILE A 24 -5.15 -2.04 8.36
CA ILE A 24 -4.62 -2.95 9.38
C ILE A 24 -3.14 -3.27 9.10
N ALA A 25 -2.82 -3.69 7.87
CA ALA A 25 -1.54 -4.32 7.58
C ALA A 25 -0.89 -3.85 6.27
N GLY A 26 -1.56 -3.00 5.50
CA GLY A 26 -1.21 -2.75 4.11
C GLY A 26 -1.66 -3.91 3.20
N GLY A 27 -1.73 -3.71 1.91
CA GLY A 27 -2.07 -4.78 0.97
C GLY A 27 -3.50 -4.73 0.44
N GLY A 28 -4.26 -3.68 0.71
CA GLY A 28 -5.61 -3.50 0.18
C GLY A 28 -5.72 -3.59 -1.34
N GLY A 29 -4.66 -3.18 -2.05
CA GLY A 29 -4.56 -3.30 -3.50
C GLY A 29 -4.70 -4.72 -4.05
N LEU A 30 -4.39 -5.74 -3.23
CA LEU A 30 -4.59 -7.16 -3.58
C LEU A 30 -6.08 -7.53 -3.73
N ILE A 31 -6.97 -6.77 -3.11
CA ILE A 31 -8.41 -6.96 -3.17
C ILE A 31 -9.02 -5.97 -4.17
N THR A 32 -8.61 -4.71 -4.11
CA THR A 32 -9.23 -3.64 -4.90
C THR A 32 -8.89 -3.73 -6.38
N LEU A 33 -7.63 -3.96 -6.76
CA LEU A 33 -7.25 -3.98 -8.17
C LEU A 33 -7.90 -5.12 -8.96
N PRO A 34 -7.91 -6.38 -8.48
CA PRO A 34 -8.69 -7.42 -9.15
C PRO A 34 -10.17 -7.07 -9.29
N ALA A 35 -10.76 -6.37 -8.32
CA ALA A 35 -12.15 -5.94 -8.42
C ALA A 35 -12.36 -4.88 -9.51
N TYR A 36 -11.46 -3.91 -9.65
CA TYR A 36 -11.49 -2.96 -10.77
C TYR A 36 -11.36 -3.66 -12.12
N TYR A 37 -10.46 -4.66 -12.23
CA TYR A 37 -10.30 -5.43 -13.47
C TYR A 37 -11.54 -6.28 -13.78
N ALA A 38 -12.14 -6.92 -12.78
CA ALA A 38 -13.32 -7.76 -12.94
C ALA A 38 -14.54 -6.99 -13.44
N VAL A 39 -14.64 -5.69 -13.15
CA VAL A 39 -15.71 -4.83 -13.69
C VAL A 39 -15.33 -4.19 -15.05
N GLY A 40 -14.24 -4.65 -15.67
CA GLY A 40 -13.84 -4.25 -17.02
C GLY A 40 -13.08 -2.91 -17.10
N ILE A 41 -12.52 -2.40 -16.00
CA ILE A 41 -11.72 -1.17 -16.03
C ILE A 41 -10.31 -1.52 -16.51
N PRO A 42 -9.79 -0.83 -17.55
CA PRO A 42 -8.43 -1.04 -18.05
C PRO A 42 -7.37 -0.84 -16.97
N ALA A 43 -6.26 -1.58 -17.04
CA ALA A 43 -5.25 -1.67 -15.98
C ALA A 43 -4.74 -0.29 -15.51
N HIS A 44 -4.32 0.59 -16.41
CA HIS A 44 -3.80 1.92 -16.03
C HIS A 44 -4.88 2.81 -15.38
N MET A 45 -6.13 2.74 -15.86
CA MET A 45 -7.25 3.46 -15.26
C MET A 45 -7.63 2.88 -13.88
N ALA A 46 -7.55 1.56 -13.72
CA ALA A 46 -7.76 0.90 -12.43
C ALA A 46 -6.71 1.33 -11.42
N LEU A 47 -5.42 1.35 -11.82
CA LEU A 47 -4.32 1.82 -10.96
C LEU A 47 -4.53 3.27 -10.53
N GLY A 48 -4.77 4.19 -11.46
CA GLY A 48 -4.97 5.60 -11.17
C GLY A 48 -6.22 5.86 -10.31
N THR A 49 -7.33 5.20 -10.62
CA THR A 49 -8.60 5.34 -9.86
C THR A 49 -8.46 4.76 -8.46
N ASN A 50 -7.76 3.64 -8.31
CA ASN A 50 -7.45 3.06 -7.01
C ASN A 50 -6.57 4.00 -6.16
N LYS A 51 -5.54 4.63 -6.76
CA LYS A 51 -4.71 5.64 -6.08
C LYS A 51 -5.53 6.84 -5.60
N PHE A 52 -6.52 7.28 -6.40
CA PHE A 52 -7.43 8.35 -6.00
C PHE A 52 -8.23 7.98 -4.75
N ALA A 53 -8.95 6.86 -4.77
CA ALA A 53 -9.76 6.41 -3.64
C ALA A 53 -8.91 6.10 -2.39
N ASN A 54 -7.78 5.43 -2.58
CA ASN A 54 -6.88 5.05 -1.49
C ASN A 54 -6.15 6.23 -0.86
N SER A 55 -5.87 7.33 -1.58
CA SER A 55 -5.28 8.53 -0.99
C SER A 55 -6.12 9.04 0.18
N ILE A 56 -7.44 9.13 0.00
CA ILE A 56 -8.35 9.64 1.02
C ILE A 56 -8.62 8.59 2.11
N GLY A 57 -8.74 7.31 1.73
CA GLY A 57 -8.84 6.21 2.69
C GLY A 57 -7.59 6.13 3.60
N THR A 58 -6.40 6.19 3.02
CA THR A 58 -5.13 6.19 3.75
C THR A 58 -4.99 7.41 4.67
N LEU A 59 -5.43 8.60 4.21
CA LEU A 59 -5.47 9.80 5.04
C LEU A 59 -6.33 9.58 6.29
N THR A 60 -7.49 8.91 6.14
CA THR A 60 -8.37 8.58 7.26
C THR A 60 -7.66 7.69 8.29
N ALA A 61 -6.96 6.64 7.84
CA ALA A 61 -6.18 5.77 8.72
C ALA A 61 -5.01 6.53 9.37
N LEU A 62 -4.27 7.32 8.60
CA LEU A 62 -3.15 8.14 9.07
C LEU A 62 -3.57 9.05 10.22
N LEU A 63 -4.68 9.80 10.08
CA LEU A 63 -5.17 10.70 11.13
C LEU A 63 -5.46 9.95 12.43
N ARG A 64 -5.96 8.72 12.37
CA ARG A 64 -6.19 7.89 13.56
C ARG A 64 -4.89 7.43 14.21
N PHE A 65 -3.93 6.91 13.43
CA PHE A 65 -2.61 6.51 13.95
C PHE A 65 -1.85 7.71 14.52
N LEU A 66 -2.00 8.90 13.90
CA LEU A 66 -1.40 10.15 14.39
C LEU A 66 -1.98 10.55 15.74
N LYS A 67 -3.31 10.51 15.88
CA LYS A 67 -4.01 10.84 17.14
C LYS A 67 -3.58 9.93 18.28
N GLU A 68 -3.32 8.66 18.01
CA GLU A 68 -2.89 7.66 19.00
C GLU A 68 -1.36 7.65 19.22
N GLY A 69 -0.60 8.58 18.59
CA GLY A 69 0.85 8.67 18.75
C GLY A 69 1.62 7.45 18.19
N GLN A 70 0.99 6.69 17.30
CA GLN A 70 1.54 5.46 16.73
C GLN A 70 2.26 5.69 15.40
N ILE A 71 2.99 6.82 15.28
CA ILE A 71 3.79 7.16 14.10
C ILE A 71 5.18 7.59 14.56
N ASN A 72 6.23 7.07 13.93
CA ASN A 72 7.56 7.65 14.06
C ASN A 72 7.72 8.77 13.04
N ILE A 73 7.46 10.01 13.46
CA ILE A 73 7.38 11.18 12.59
C ILE A 73 8.70 11.41 11.83
N LYS A 74 9.87 11.25 12.48
CA LYS A 74 11.17 11.47 11.84
C LYS A 74 11.39 10.50 10.68
N VAL A 75 11.19 9.21 10.94
CA VAL A 75 11.28 8.15 9.92
C VAL A 75 10.23 8.36 8.83
N ALA A 76 8.99 8.66 9.22
CA ALA A 76 7.88 8.85 8.32
C ALA A 76 8.12 9.98 7.30
N LEU A 77 8.57 11.15 7.75
CA LEU A 77 8.82 12.29 6.86
C LEU A 77 9.94 12.01 5.85
N VAL A 78 11.06 11.44 6.32
CA VAL A 78 12.18 11.12 5.43
C VAL A 78 11.76 10.07 4.40
N ALA A 79 11.09 8.99 4.84
CA ALA A 79 10.62 7.95 3.93
C ALA A 79 9.53 8.47 2.97
N ALA A 80 8.67 9.37 3.42
CA ALA A 80 7.64 9.99 2.58
C ALA A 80 8.26 10.84 1.46
N LEU A 81 9.33 11.59 1.73
CA LEU A 81 10.08 12.31 0.69
C LEU A 81 10.67 11.33 -0.34
N GLY A 82 11.25 10.22 0.11
CA GLY A 82 11.70 9.16 -0.79
C GLY A 82 10.57 8.60 -1.65
N ALA A 83 9.40 8.33 -1.04
CA ALA A 83 8.24 7.80 -1.74
C ALA A 83 7.63 8.80 -2.74
N LEU A 84 7.61 10.10 -2.43
CA LEU A 84 7.17 11.16 -3.35
C LEU A 84 8.02 11.22 -4.63
N VAL A 85 9.30 10.85 -4.54
CA VAL A 85 10.18 10.78 -5.73
C VAL A 85 10.05 9.41 -6.40
N GLY A 86 10.05 8.33 -5.65
CA GLY A 86 10.02 6.96 -6.19
C GLY A 86 8.69 6.63 -6.88
N SER A 87 7.57 7.03 -6.30
CA SER A 87 6.24 6.64 -6.77
C SER A 87 5.88 7.19 -8.17
N PRO A 88 6.13 8.47 -8.51
CA PRO A 88 5.96 8.95 -9.88
C PRO A 88 6.81 8.20 -10.89
N LEU A 89 8.07 7.87 -10.54
CA LEU A 89 8.95 7.08 -11.41
C LEU A 89 8.38 5.67 -11.62
N GLY A 90 7.88 5.04 -10.56
CA GLY A 90 7.20 3.75 -10.65
C GLY A 90 5.96 3.81 -11.55
N ALA A 91 5.12 4.85 -11.39
CA ALA A 91 3.93 5.04 -12.21
C ALA A 91 4.27 5.27 -13.70
N GLN A 92 5.34 6.01 -14.00
CA GLN A 92 5.82 6.17 -15.38
C GLN A 92 6.32 4.84 -15.97
N LEU A 93 7.06 4.06 -15.18
CA LEU A 93 7.50 2.73 -15.62
C LEU A 93 6.31 1.78 -15.85
N ALA A 94 5.26 1.84 -15.03
CA ALA A 94 4.05 1.06 -15.22
C ALA A 94 3.35 1.34 -16.55
N MET A 95 3.42 2.57 -17.03
CA MET A 95 2.86 2.96 -18.33
C MET A 95 3.76 2.62 -19.52
N ALA A 96 5.05 2.34 -19.27
CA ALA A 96 6.06 2.09 -20.30
C ALA A 96 6.44 0.62 -20.46
N LEU A 97 6.23 -0.21 -19.44
CA LEU A 97 6.69 -1.60 -19.38
C LEU A 97 5.54 -2.59 -19.22
N ASP A 98 5.73 -3.80 -19.76
CA ASP A 98 4.85 -4.93 -19.52
C ASP A 98 4.94 -5.39 -18.05
N GLU A 99 3.80 -5.73 -17.46
CA GLU A 99 3.66 -6.20 -16.07
C GLU A 99 4.54 -7.43 -15.76
N LYS A 100 4.95 -8.20 -16.77
CA LYS A 100 5.75 -9.42 -16.65
C LYS A 100 7.09 -9.19 -15.92
N TYR A 101 7.77 -8.08 -16.20
CA TYR A 101 9.07 -7.80 -15.57
C TYR A 101 8.97 -7.49 -14.09
N LEU A 102 7.82 -7.01 -13.66
CA LEU A 102 7.57 -6.66 -12.26
C LEU A 102 7.40 -7.86 -11.37
N ASN A 103 6.75 -8.90 -11.87
CA ASN A 103 6.52 -10.14 -11.14
C ASN A 103 7.84 -10.79 -10.70
N TYR A 104 8.90 -10.70 -11.51
CA TYR A 104 10.24 -11.19 -11.13
C TYR A 104 10.87 -10.37 -9.99
N ILE A 105 10.78 -9.04 -10.05
CA ILE A 105 11.32 -8.15 -9.01
C ILE A 105 10.61 -8.40 -7.68
N LEU A 106 9.30 -8.59 -7.73
CA LEU A 106 8.47 -8.91 -6.57
C LEU A 106 8.83 -10.24 -5.93
N LEU A 107 8.97 -11.28 -6.73
CA LEU A 107 9.34 -12.60 -6.24
C LEU A 107 10.65 -12.53 -5.44
N VAL A 108 11.66 -11.84 -5.98
CA VAL A 108 12.94 -11.65 -5.31
C VAL A 108 12.77 -10.87 -4.01
N ALA A 109 12.00 -9.76 -4.01
CA ALA A 109 11.76 -8.95 -2.82
C ALA A 109 11.07 -9.76 -1.70
N VAL A 110 10.06 -10.55 -2.03
CA VAL A 110 9.35 -11.41 -1.06
C VAL A 110 10.26 -12.49 -0.50
N LEU A 111 11.06 -13.14 -1.34
CA LEU A 111 12.00 -14.19 -0.91
C LEU A 111 13.10 -13.66 0.02
N VAL A 112 13.59 -12.44 -0.22
CA VAL A 112 14.57 -11.77 0.63
C VAL A 112 13.97 -11.42 2.00
N LEU A 113 12.72 -10.98 2.04
CA LEU A 113 12.06 -10.59 3.28
C LEU A 113 11.63 -11.79 4.14
N ARG A 114 11.42 -12.97 3.54
CA ARG A 114 11.02 -14.19 4.25
C ARG A 114 12.00 -14.64 5.34
N LYS A 115 13.28 -14.25 5.23
CA LYS A 115 14.35 -14.71 6.16
C LYS A 115 14.51 -13.85 7.41
N LYS A 116 13.73 -12.79 7.61
CA LYS A 116 13.89 -11.88 8.75
C LYS A 116 12.85 -12.15 9.84
N ASP A 117 13.30 -12.17 11.09
CA ASP A 117 12.46 -12.28 12.29
C ASP A 117 11.46 -11.12 12.36
N PHE A 118 10.19 -11.40 12.14
CA PHE A 118 9.11 -10.42 12.22
C PHE A 118 8.73 -10.12 13.68
N GLY A 119 8.63 -8.85 14.01
CA GLY A 119 7.99 -8.39 15.23
C GLY A 119 8.90 -8.19 16.42
N ARG A 120 10.21 -8.25 16.27
CA ARG A 120 11.13 -7.77 17.29
C ARG A 120 11.31 -6.26 17.17
N GLU A 121 10.90 -5.54 18.20
CA GLU A 121 11.25 -4.14 18.38
C GLU A 121 12.74 -4.09 18.78
N ARG A 122 13.51 -3.24 18.10
CA ARG A 122 14.90 -3.05 18.45
C ARG A 122 14.97 -2.20 19.71
N GLN A 123 15.60 -2.69 20.75
CA GLN A 123 15.79 -1.94 22.00
C GLN A 123 16.88 -0.89 21.92
N GLU A 124 17.83 -1.05 20.98
CA GLU A 124 18.92 -0.10 20.79
C GLU A 124 18.55 0.96 19.75
N GLU A 125 18.80 2.21 20.08
CA GLU A 125 18.61 3.32 19.15
C GLU A 125 19.65 3.27 18.03
N MET A 126 19.18 3.28 16.79
CA MET A 126 20.04 3.33 15.61
C MET A 126 20.64 4.73 15.47
N PRO A 127 21.93 4.86 15.09
CA PRO A 127 22.51 6.16 14.75
C PRO A 127 21.64 6.95 13.78
N LEU A 128 21.45 8.24 14.05
CA LEU A 128 20.51 9.09 13.30
C LEU A 128 20.76 9.05 11.79
N LEU A 129 22.02 9.20 11.36
CA LEU A 129 22.37 9.17 9.93
C LEU A 129 21.97 7.85 9.26
N ARG A 130 22.21 6.72 9.93
CA ARG A 130 21.83 5.40 9.42
C ARG A 130 20.32 5.25 9.34
N SER A 131 19.59 5.72 10.35
CA SER A 131 18.13 5.70 10.35
C SER A 131 17.54 6.53 9.20
N VAL A 132 18.08 7.72 8.97
CA VAL A 132 17.66 8.62 7.87
C VAL A 132 17.93 8.00 6.51
N LEU A 133 19.14 7.47 6.27
CA LEU A 133 19.49 6.85 5.00
C LEU A 133 18.62 5.62 4.71
N LEU A 134 18.42 4.75 5.71
CA LEU A 134 17.58 3.57 5.56
C LEU A 134 16.10 3.95 5.34
N ALA A 135 15.60 4.97 6.04
CA ALA A 135 14.24 5.47 5.84
C ALA A 135 14.03 6.01 4.42
N ALA A 136 14.98 6.80 3.91
CA ALA A 136 14.95 7.32 2.54
C ALA A 136 14.96 6.20 1.51
N MET A 137 15.86 5.21 1.65
CA MET A 137 15.94 4.06 0.74
C MET A 137 14.69 3.20 0.78
N VAL A 138 14.15 2.91 1.97
CA VAL A 138 12.90 2.16 2.12
C VAL A 138 11.76 2.93 1.48
N GLY A 139 11.65 4.23 1.75
CA GLY A 139 10.60 5.08 1.17
C GLY A 139 10.68 5.14 -0.35
N PHE A 140 11.87 5.38 -0.91
CA PHE A 140 12.08 5.45 -2.35
C PHE A 140 11.77 4.11 -3.03
N GLY A 141 12.37 3.01 -2.58
CA GLY A 141 12.18 1.70 -3.19
C GLY A 141 10.74 1.18 -3.09
N THR A 142 10.13 1.30 -1.91
CA THR A 142 8.73 0.88 -1.74
C THR A 142 7.75 1.84 -2.39
N GLY A 143 8.06 3.14 -2.45
CA GLY A 143 7.27 4.11 -3.19
C GLY A 143 7.31 3.84 -4.69
N MET A 144 8.47 3.55 -5.26
CA MET A 144 8.61 3.16 -6.66
C MET A 144 7.81 1.89 -6.96
N TYR A 145 7.91 0.87 -6.11
CA TYR A 145 7.09 -0.33 -6.22
C TYR A 145 5.57 -0.03 -6.15
N ASP A 146 5.15 0.80 -5.18
CA ASP A 146 3.75 1.16 -5.00
C ASP A 146 3.19 2.00 -6.18
N GLY A 147 4.00 2.87 -6.75
CA GLY A 147 3.65 3.64 -7.94
C GLY A 147 3.49 2.78 -9.18
N PHE A 148 4.36 1.78 -9.33
CA PHE A 148 4.36 0.87 -10.47
C PHE A 148 3.19 -0.13 -10.40
N PHE A 149 3.06 -0.86 -9.31
CA PHE A 149 2.14 -2.00 -9.17
C PHE A 149 1.10 -1.81 -8.06
N GLY A 150 1.53 -1.44 -6.87
CA GLY A 150 0.66 -1.14 -5.73
C GLY A 150 0.29 -2.30 -4.81
N PRO A 151 -0.16 -3.48 -5.30
CA PRO A 151 -0.58 -4.57 -4.42
C PRO A 151 0.48 -4.97 -3.40
N GLY A 152 0.13 -4.98 -2.11
CA GLY A 152 1.04 -5.38 -1.04
C GLY A 152 2.10 -4.34 -0.65
N ALA A 153 2.19 -3.17 -1.29
CA ALA A 153 3.19 -2.14 -0.99
C ALA A 153 3.17 -1.72 0.48
N GLY A 154 2.01 -1.48 1.05
CA GLY A 154 1.87 -1.14 2.46
C GLY A 154 2.35 -2.26 3.40
N THR A 155 2.14 -3.52 3.04
CA THR A 155 2.68 -4.66 3.79
C THR A 155 4.21 -4.67 3.74
N PHE A 156 4.82 -4.46 2.57
CA PHE A 156 6.27 -4.35 2.44
C PHE A 156 6.85 -3.18 3.21
N MET A 157 6.25 -2.00 3.12
CA MET A 157 6.66 -0.84 3.91
C MET A 157 6.65 -1.16 5.40
N THR A 158 5.55 -1.74 5.91
CA THR A 158 5.41 -2.10 7.32
C THR A 158 6.46 -3.12 7.75
N LEU A 159 6.72 -4.14 6.93
CA LEU A 159 7.74 -5.15 7.19
C LEU A 159 9.15 -4.54 7.23
N LEU A 160 9.49 -3.67 6.29
CA LEU A 160 10.79 -3.02 6.24
C LEU A 160 10.97 -2.04 7.41
N PHE A 161 9.96 -1.27 7.77
CA PHE A 161 10.02 -0.41 8.94
C PHE A 161 10.17 -1.20 10.24
N ASN A 162 9.53 -2.35 10.35
CA ASN A 162 9.69 -3.23 11.51
C ASN A 162 11.07 -3.93 11.50
N SER A 163 11.47 -4.57 10.38
CA SER A 163 12.66 -5.43 10.33
C SER A 163 13.97 -4.66 10.16
N VAL A 164 13.98 -3.57 9.38
CA VAL A 164 15.20 -2.80 9.05
C VAL A 164 15.39 -1.65 10.03
N LEU A 165 14.31 -0.90 10.31
CA LEU A 165 14.36 0.25 11.21
C LEU A 165 14.01 -0.10 12.67
N GLY A 166 13.58 -1.35 12.95
CA GLY A 166 13.33 -1.82 14.29
C GLY A 166 12.11 -1.22 14.98
N LEU A 167 11.17 -0.63 14.22
CA LEU A 167 9.96 -0.05 14.78
C LEU A 167 9.03 -1.17 15.28
N GLY A 168 8.39 -0.98 16.44
CA GLY A 168 7.29 -1.85 16.88
C GLY A 168 6.20 -1.93 15.82
N ILE A 169 5.54 -3.09 15.69
CA ILE A 169 4.66 -3.38 14.55
C ILE A 169 3.55 -2.33 14.35
N ILE A 170 2.97 -1.79 15.40
CA ILE A 170 1.92 -0.76 15.31
C ILE A 170 2.48 0.59 14.87
N LYS A 171 3.65 0.98 15.41
CA LYS A 171 4.36 2.18 14.94
C LYS A 171 4.80 2.03 13.48
N ALA A 172 5.23 0.82 13.07
CA ALA A 172 5.55 0.53 11.67
C ALA A 172 4.31 0.71 10.78
N CYS A 173 3.14 0.17 11.18
CA CYS A 173 1.89 0.38 10.45
C CYS A 173 1.52 1.85 10.33
N GLY A 174 1.55 2.62 11.43
CA GLY A 174 1.25 4.04 11.40
C GLY A 174 2.23 4.85 10.54
N THR A 175 3.54 4.56 10.67
CA THR A 175 4.60 5.17 9.83
C THR A 175 4.37 4.88 8.35
N THR A 176 3.98 3.64 8.03
CA THR A 176 3.61 3.23 6.66
C THR A 176 2.48 4.08 6.09
N LYS A 177 1.47 4.51 6.89
CA LYS A 177 0.36 5.33 6.35
C LYS A 177 0.82 6.69 5.84
N VAL A 178 1.82 7.32 6.48
CA VAL A 178 2.41 8.57 5.98
C VAL A 178 3.08 8.34 4.62
N VAL A 179 3.90 7.30 4.53
CA VAL A 179 4.68 6.99 3.32
C VAL A 179 3.77 6.51 2.18
N ASN A 180 2.78 5.69 2.51
CA ASN A 180 1.80 5.20 1.53
C ASN A 180 0.91 6.34 1.00
N LEU A 181 0.52 7.31 1.85
CA LEU A 181 -0.18 8.50 1.39
C LEU A 181 0.67 9.32 0.42
N ALA A 182 1.93 9.56 0.77
CA ALA A 182 2.87 10.26 -0.10
C ALA A 182 3.05 9.55 -1.45
N SER A 183 3.22 8.23 -1.42
CA SER A 183 3.30 7.40 -2.62
C SER A 183 2.02 7.47 -3.47
N ASN A 184 0.85 7.32 -2.83
CA ASN A 184 -0.44 7.38 -3.53
C ASN A 184 -0.65 8.74 -4.20
N VAL A 185 -0.30 9.86 -3.53
CA VAL A 185 -0.39 11.20 -4.10
C VAL A 185 0.58 11.36 -5.27
N GLY A 186 1.82 10.91 -5.13
CA GLY A 186 2.82 10.96 -6.22
C GLY A 186 2.37 10.19 -7.46
N ALA A 187 1.91 8.96 -7.30
CA ALA A 187 1.38 8.15 -8.40
C ALA A 187 0.09 8.75 -8.98
N LEU A 188 -0.82 9.24 -8.13
CA LEU A 188 -2.07 9.86 -8.56
C LEU A 188 -1.83 11.07 -9.47
N ILE A 189 -0.86 11.92 -9.15
CA ILE A 189 -0.47 13.04 -10.01
C ILE A 189 -0.04 12.51 -11.38
N THR A 190 0.81 11.50 -11.41
CA THR A 190 1.32 10.92 -12.66
C THR A 190 0.21 10.29 -13.49
N TYR A 191 -0.64 9.43 -12.90
CA TYR A 191 -1.77 8.83 -13.59
C TYR A 191 -2.81 9.86 -14.04
N GLY A 192 -3.06 10.88 -13.20
CA GLY A 192 -3.99 11.97 -13.51
C GLY A 192 -3.55 12.82 -14.69
N MET A 193 -2.27 13.19 -14.76
CA MET A 193 -1.70 13.95 -15.89
C MET A 193 -1.78 13.17 -17.21
N ASN A 194 -1.81 11.85 -17.16
CA ASN A 194 -1.94 10.98 -18.32
C ASN A 194 -3.39 10.54 -18.60
N GLY A 195 -4.39 11.13 -17.95
CA GLY A 195 -5.80 10.84 -18.16
C GLY A 195 -6.26 9.46 -17.63
N ASN A 196 -5.46 8.80 -16.81
CA ASN A 196 -5.70 7.44 -16.31
C ASN A 196 -6.44 7.42 -14.96
N VAL A 197 -7.39 8.33 -14.74
CA VAL A 197 -8.20 8.38 -13.51
C VAL A 197 -9.68 8.54 -13.86
N LEU A 198 -10.50 7.57 -13.47
CA LEU A 198 -11.97 7.63 -13.58
C LEU A 198 -12.55 8.36 -12.36
N VAL A 199 -12.52 9.69 -12.38
CA VAL A 199 -12.89 10.54 -11.24
C VAL A 199 -14.28 10.21 -10.69
N GLY A 200 -15.28 9.99 -11.56
CA GLY A 200 -16.65 9.68 -11.16
C GLY A 200 -16.78 8.35 -10.37
N ILE A 201 -16.05 7.32 -10.79
CA ILE A 201 -15.98 6.03 -10.08
C ILE A 201 -15.13 6.20 -8.82
N GLY A 202 -14.01 6.90 -8.93
CA GLY A 202 -13.10 7.18 -7.82
C GLY A 202 -13.77 7.87 -6.64
N ILE A 203 -14.59 8.89 -6.87
CA ILE A 203 -15.35 9.58 -5.81
C ILE A 203 -16.29 8.60 -5.08
N LYS A 204 -17.03 7.79 -5.81
CA LYS A 204 -17.92 6.78 -5.21
C LYS A 204 -17.14 5.75 -4.39
N CYS A 205 -16.05 5.22 -4.94
CA CYS A 205 -15.16 4.28 -4.24
C CYS A 205 -14.50 4.90 -3.00
N THR A 206 -14.21 6.20 -3.00
CA THR A 206 -13.61 6.90 -1.87
C THR A 206 -14.45 6.78 -0.60
N ILE A 207 -15.77 6.83 -0.70
CA ILE A 207 -16.67 6.67 0.46
C ILE A 207 -16.42 5.33 1.15
N PHE A 208 -16.35 4.25 0.37
CA PHE A 208 -16.12 2.91 0.90
C PHE A 208 -14.68 2.69 1.37
N ALA A 209 -13.70 3.33 0.71
CA ALA A 209 -12.33 3.35 1.16
C ALA A 209 -12.18 4.04 2.54
N ILE A 210 -12.86 5.18 2.76
CA ILE A 210 -12.91 5.87 4.06
C ILE A 210 -13.51 4.95 5.13
N LEU A 211 -14.68 4.36 4.87
CA LEU A 211 -15.36 3.49 5.83
C LEU A 211 -14.51 2.28 6.18
N GLY A 212 -13.95 1.59 5.19
CA GLY A 212 -13.06 0.46 5.40
C GLY A 212 -11.81 0.86 6.19
N SER A 213 -11.18 1.97 5.82
CA SER A 213 -9.99 2.48 6.51
C SER A 213 -10.26 2.91 7.93
N TRP A 214 -11.42 3.50 8.18
CA TRP A 214 -11.84 3.85 9.53
C TRP A 214 -11.99 2.61 10.42
N VAL A 215 -12.71 1.59 9.96
CA VAL A 215 -12.89 0.33 10.69
C VAL A 215 -11.54 -0.37 10.88
N GLY A 216 -10.77 -0.54 9.82
CA GLY A 216 -9.51 -1.27 9.84
C GLY A 216 -8.46 -0.65 10.75
N SER A 217 -8.25 0.67 10.68
CA SER A 217 -7.33 1.38 11.58
C SER A 217 -7.75 1.27 13.05
N GLY A 218 -9.06 1.32 13.33
CA GLY A 218 -9.58 1.10 14.68
C GLY A 218 -9.29 -0.30 15.22
N LEU A 219 -9.47 -1.32 14.39
CA LEU A 219 -9.15 -2.71 14.74
C LEU A 219 -7.64 -2.89 14.98
N ALA A 220 -6.79 -2.30 14.12
CA ALA A 220 -5.34 -2.36 14.29
C ALA A 220 -4.88 -1.71 15.59
N LEU A 221 -5.38 -0.52 15.91
CA LEU A 221 -5.04 0.21 17.12
C LEU A 221 -5.54 -0.50 18.39
N LYS A 222 -6.76 -1.07 18.36
CA LYS A 222 -7.36 -1.76 19.51
C LYS A 222 -6.70 -3.12 19.78
N ASN A 223 -6.43 -3.91 18.73
CA ASN A 223 -5.99 -5.30 18.89
C ASN A 223 -4.47 -5.48 18.70
N GLY A 224 -3.79 -4.45 18.18
CA GLY A 224 -2.35 -4.45 18.04
C GLY A 224 -1.81 -5.57 17.15
N ALA A 225 -0.66 -6.12 17.52
CA ALA A 225 0.03 -7.16 16.78
C ALA A 225 -0.80 -8.45 16.57
N LYS A 226 -1.80 -8.70 17.42
CA LYS A 226 -2.65 -9.90 17.34
C LYS A 226 -3.46 -9.95 16.05
N ILE A 227 -3.88 -8.79 15.52
CA ILE A 227 -4.64 -8.72 14.26
C ILE A 227 -3.75 -8.33 13.08
N VAL A 228 -2.75 -7.49 13.30
CA VAL A 228 -1.88 -7.00 12.23
C VAL A 228 -1.05 -8.14 11.63
N ARG A 229 -0.40 -8.97 12.46
CA ARG A 229 0.46 -10.06 11.97
C ARG A 229 -0.26 -11.08 11.09
N PRO A 230 -1.39 -11.69 11.51
CA PRO A 230 -2.08 -12.66 10.66
C PRO A 230 -2.57 -12.04 9.35
N ILE A 231 -3.09 -10.80 9.37
CA ILE A 231 -3.53 -10.13 8.15
C ILE A 231 -2.34 -9.84 7.22
N MET A 232 -1.18 -9.43 7.75
CA MET A 232 0.05 -9.29 6.96
C MET A 232 0.47 -10.61 6.31
N ILE A 233 0.43 -11.72 7.06
CA ILE A 233 0.77 -13.05 6.52
C ILE A 233 -0.18 -13.42 5.40
N VAL A 234 -1.49 -13.25 5.59
CA VAL A 234 -2.49 -13.51 4.55
C VAL A 234 -2.26 -12.63 3.32
N ALA A 235 -2.00 -11.34 3.51
CA ALA A 235 -1.70 -10.43 2.39
C ALA A 235 -0.43 -10.86 1.63
N MET A 236 0.63 -11.30 2.33
CA MET A 236 1.83 -11.81 1.69
C MET A 236 1.58 -13.13 0.92
N LEU A 237 0.77 -14.04 1.47
CA LEU A 237 0.41 -15.28 0.79
C LEU A 237 -0.42 -15.01 -0.46
N LEU A 238 -1.40 -14.12 -0.39
CA LEU A 238 -2.20 -13.70 -1.55
C LEU A 238 -1.32 -13.05 -2.63
N LEU A 239 -0.34 -12.23 -2.23
CA LEU A 239 0.61 -11.65 -3.17
C LEU A 239 1.47 -12.71 -3.85
N LEU A 240 1.99 -13.68 -3.09
CA LEU A 240 2.76 -14.80 -3.66
C LEU A 240 1.93 -15.64 -4.62
N LEU A 241 0.67 -15.93 -4.27
CA LEU A 241 -0.24 -16.67 -5.13
C LEU A 241 -0.53 -15.90 -6.41
N LYS A 242 -0.74 -14.57 -6.32
CA LYS A 242 -0.93 -13.73 -7.51
C LYS A 242 0.30 -13.78 -8.41
N ILE A 243 1.50 -13.56 -7.87
CA ILE A 243 2.76 -13.60 -8.63
C ILE A 243 2.93 -14.99 -9.31
N ALA A 244 2.69 -16.06 -8.56
CA ALA A 244 2.79 -17.42 -9.10
C ALA A 244 1.77 -17.63 -10.24
N SER A 245 0.51 -17.20 -10.05
CA SER A 245 -0.52 -17.27 -11.08
C SER A 245 -0.10 -16.52 -12.36
N ASP A 246 0.39 -15.30 -12.22
CA ASP A 246 0.81 -14.45 -13.35
C ASP A 246 2.05 -15.02 -14.07
N MET A 247 2.90 -15.78 -13.39
CA MET A 247 4.10 -16.42 -13.98
C MET A 247 3.80 -17.75 -14.69
N PHE A 248 2.80 -18.50 -14.23
CA PHE A 248 2.53 -19.88 -14.73
C PHE A 248 1.29 -19.96 -15.61
N LEU A 249 0.36 -18.99 -15.54
CA LEU A 249 -0.92 -19.00 -16.24
C LEU A 249 -1.06 -17.80 -17.22
N GLY A 250 -0.16 -16.82 -17.20
CA GLY A 250 -0.07 -15.70 -18.14
C GLY A 250 1.03 -15.93 -19.15
#